data_207b9dcf1249ba981d0a861cdb06eae2
#
_entry.id   207b9dcf1249ba981d0a861cdb06eae2
#
_cell.length_a   1.000
_cell.length_b   1.000
_cell.length_c   1.000
_cell.angle_alpha   90.00
_cell.angle_beta   90.00
_cell.angle_gamma   90.00
#
_symmetry.space_group_name_H-M   'P 1'
#
loop_
_entity.id
_entity.type
_entity.pdbx_description
1 polymer ?
#
loop_
_entity_poly.entity_id
_entity_poly.type
_entity_poly.pdbx_seq_one_letter_code
_entity_poly.pdbx_strand_id
1 'polypeptide(L)'
;MPLYKKTYMVDNETDRNRIEDQTDGRADGRIFYILQDDASFGETLYEEKIETLDYEIYGYYTNLDTMGIGFIKAIKPRNLGISIMALDCGDSIILYMCIDANCKKFPSIDSIMTDSLSARMVALKNWIVTMF
;
A
#
# COMPACT_ATOMS: atom_id res chain seq x y z
N MET A 1 -1.55 1.53 -19.37
CA MET A 1 -0.61 2.33 -18.57
C MET A 1 -0.52 1.72 -17.18
N PRO A 2 0.66 1.45 -16.66
CA PRO A 2 0.78 0.90 -15.31
C PRO A 2 0.26 1.90 -14.26
N LEU A 3 -0.37 1.39 -13.22
CA LEU A 3 -0.86 2.22 -12.11
C LEU A 3 0.30 2.90 -11.37
N TYR A 4 1.37 2.15 -11.14
CA TYR A 4 2.57 2.66 -10.47
C TYR A 4 3.65 3.01 -11.49
N LYS A 5 4.16 4.24 -11.42
CA LYS A 5 5.30 4.70 -12.22
C LYS A 5 6.62 4.25 -11.62
N LYS A 6 6.71 4.27 -10.30
CA LYS A 6 7.86 3.79 -9.53
C LYS A 6 7.44 3.38 -8.13
N THR A 7 8.16 2.41 -7.58
CA THR A 7 8.01 1.96 -6.19
C THR A 7 9.40 1.57 -5.69
N TYR A 8 9.82 2.09 -4.54
CA TYR A 8 11.10 1.74 -3.94
C TYR A 8 11.11 1.99 -2.43
N MET A 9 12.05 1.32 -1.75
CA MET A 9 12.28 1.49 -0.32
C MET A 9 13.09 2.75 -0.03
N VAL A 10 12.79 3.38 1.10
CA VAL A 10 13.56 4.46 1.71
C VAL A 10 13.92 4.10 3.16
N ASP A 11 14.86 4.80 3.74
CA ASP A 11 15.45 4.44 5.04
C ASP A 11 14.51 4.73 6.23
N ASN A 12 13.78 5.83 6.17
CA ASN A 12 12.94 6.29 7.29
C ASN A 12 11.75 7.12 6.81
N GLU A 13 10.92 7.57 7.73
CA GLU A 13 9.67 8.29 7.46
C GLU A 13 9.86 9.70 6.84
N THR A 14 11.07 10.22 6.82
CA THR A 14 11.37 11.56 6.28
C THR A 14 12.27 11.52 5.05
N ASP A 15 12.90 10.39 4.75
CA ASP A 15 13.79 10.22 3.60
C ASP A 15 12.98 9.90 2.33
N ARG A 16 13.45 10.43 1.20
CA ARG A 16 12.89 10.17 -0.13
C ARG A 16 13.91 9.49 -1.05
N ASN A 17 15.13 9.27 -0.58
CA ASN A 17 16.17 8.65 -1.36
C ASN A 17 16.00 7.13 -1.37
N ARG A 18 16.10 6.54 -2.55
CA ARG A 18 16.03 5.10 -2.72
C ARG A 18 17.18 4.42 -1.99
N ILE A 19 16.86 3.36 -1.25
CA ILE A 19 17.82 2.40 -0.71
C ILE A 19 17.67 1.05 -1.43
N GLU A 20 18.62 0.15 -1.24
CA GLU A 20 18.51 -1.22 -1.73
C GLU A 20 17.35 -1.96 -1.06
N ASP A 21 16.68 -2.82 -1.81
CA ASP A 21 15.63 -3.67 -1.27
C ASP A 21 16.22 -4.62 -0.22
N GLN A 22 15.60 -4.66 0.95
CA GLN A 22 16.03 -5.53 2.03
C GLN A 22 15.44 -6.92 1.81
N THR A 23 16.28 -7.84 1.34
CA THR A 23 15.89 -9.22 1.02
C THR A 23 16.40 -10.26 2.01
N ASP A 24 17.23 -9.84 2.97
CA ASP A 24 17.84 -10.72 3.98
C ASP A 24 17.06 -10.72 5.30
N GLY A 25 17.05 -11.87 5.96
CA GLY A 25 16.45 -12.03 7.27
C GLY A 25 14.93 -12.22 7.22
N ARG A 26 14.30 -12.02 8.36
CA ARG A 26 12.85 -12.16 8.52
C ARG A 26 12.19 -10.79 8.50
N ALA A 27 11.04 -10.71 7.84
CA ALA A 27 10.23 -9.48 7.81
C ALA A 27 9.39 -9.28 9.09
N ASP A 28 9.20 -10.33 9.88
CA ASP A 28 8.35 -10.33 11.06
C ASP A 28 8.73 -9.24 12.07
N GLY A 29 7.74 -8.45 12.46
CA GLY A 29 7.90 -7.33 13.40
C GLY A 29 8.65 -6.13 12.85
N ARG A 30 9.04 -6.14 11.57
CA ARG A 30 9.80 -5.04 10.95
C ARG A 30 8.86 -3.99 10.39
N ILE A 31 9.36 -2.76 10.36
CA ILE A 31 8.73 -1.61 9.72
C ILE A 31 9.57 -1.22 8.51
N PHE A 32 8.89 -1.10 7.37
CA PHE A 32 9.47 -0.64 6.11
C PHE A 32 8.85 0.68 5.71
N TYR A 33 9.61 1.50 5.01
CA TYR A 33 9.13 2.73 4.40
C TYR A 33 9.25 2.62 2.90
N ILE A 34 8.14 2.85 2.20
CA ILE A 34 8.03 2.62 0.76
C ILE A 34 7.49 3.88 0.11
N LEU A 35 8.19 4.37 -0.89
CA LEU A 35 7.73 5.48 -1.72
C LEU A 35 7.13 4.92 -3.00
N GLN A 36 5.89 5.31 -3.28
CA GLN A 36 5.18 4.94 -4.50
C GLN A 36 4.74 6.20 -5.24
N ASP A 37 4.95 6.23 -6.54
CA ASP A 37 4.41 7.26 -7.44
C ASP A 37 3.37 6.59 -8.35
N ASP A 38 2.11 6.87 -8.10
CA ASP A 38 1.02 6.32 -8.89
C ASP A 38 0.33 7.36 -9.77
N ALA A 39 -0.45 6.87 -10.74
CA ALA A 39 -1.09 7.71 -11.73
C ALA A 39 -2.21 8.60 -11.16
N SER A 40 -2.79 8.24 -10.01
CA SER A 40 -3.94 8.93 -9.42
C SER A 40 -3.55 9.94 -8.35
N PHE A 41 -2.68 9.51 -7.41
CA PHE A 41 -2.35 10.29 -6.22
C PHE A 41 -0.95 10.91 -6.28
N GLY A 42 -0.13 10.53 -7.28
CA GLY A 42 1.26 10.98 -7.37
C GLY A 42 2.15 10.27 -6.35
N GLU A 43 3.24 10.94 -5.99
CA GLU A 43 4.24 10.42 -5.07
C GLU A 43 3.74 10.44 -3.63
N THR A 44 3.73 9.28 -2.98
CA THR A 44 3.27 9.11 -1.60
C THR A 44 4.21 8.17 -0.85
N LEU A 45 4.59 8.57 0.36
CA LEU A 45 5.33 7.73 1.28
C LEU A 45 4.39 6.90 2.15
N TYR A 46 4.71 5.62 2.30
CA TYR A 46 3.96 4.66 3.13
C TYR A 46 4.85 4.06 4.20
N GLU A 47 4.26 3.77 5.35
CA GLU A 47 4.81 2.90 6.38
C GLU A 47 4.14 1.53 6.25
N GLU A 48 4.93 0.48 6.16
CA GLU A 48 4.48 -0.91 6.11
C GLU A 48 4.96 -1.67 7.35
N LYS A 49 4.05 -2.40 7.98
CA LYS A 49 4.34 -3.35 9.06
C LYS A 49 4.01 -4.75 8.59
N ILE A 50 4.90 -5.71 8.87
CA ILE A 50 4.69 -7.12 8.54
C ILE A 50 4.76 -7.93 9.83
N GLU A 51 3.78 -8.81 10.00
CA GLU A 51 3.73 -9.82 11.06
C GLU A 51 3.55 -11.19 10.44
N THR A 52 4.25 -12.18 10.96
CA THR A 52 4.15 -13.57 10.50
C THR A 52 3.76 -14.46 11.67
N LEU A 53 2.77 -15.31 11.44
CA LEU A 53 2.40 -16.44 12.28
C LEU A 53 2.76 -17.73 11.52
N ASP A 54 2.58 -18.91 12.13
CA ASP A 54 3.04 -20.19 11.56
C ASP A 54 2.54 -20.43 10.12
N TYR A 55 1.28 -20.06 9.83
CA TYR A 55 0.63 -20.29 8.53
C TYR A 55 0.05 -19.01 7.92
N GLU A 56 0.44 -17.85 8.44
CA GLU A 56 -0.17 -16.58 8.06
C GLU A 56 0.86 -15.46 7.98
N ILE A 57 0.75 -14.65 6.94
CA ILE A 57 1.48 -13.39 6.80
C ILE A 57 0.46 -12.27 6.77
N TYR A 58 0.69 -11.26 7.60
CA TYR A 58 -0.12 -10.07 7.67
C TYR A 58 0.73 -8.84 7.38
N GLY A 59 0.29 -8.03 6.43
CA GLY A 59 0.90 -6.74 6.09
C GLY A 59 -0.10 -5.60 6.26
N TYR A 60 0.35 -4.50 6.82
CA TYR A 60 -0.44 -3.28 6.96
C TYR A 60 0.33 -2.07 6.47
N TYR A 61 -0.25 -1.35 5.52
CA TYR A 61 0.27 -0.09 4.97
C TYR A 61 -0.56 1.08 5.45
N THR A 62 0.10 2.19 5.74
CA THR A 62 -0.58 3.47 5.94
C THR A 62 0.19 4.59 5.25
N ASN A 63 -0.51 5.59 4.75
CA ASN A 63 0.11 6.76 4.13
C ASN A 63 0.71 7.67 5.18
N LEU A 64 1.90 8.17 4.91
CA LEU A 64 2.57 9.18 5.74
C LEU A 64 2.38 10.60 5.18
N ASP A 65 2.08 10.70 3.89
CA ASP A 65 1.79 11.95 3.21
C ASP A 65 0.29 12.18 3.06
N THR A 66 -0.09 13.43 2.89
CA THR A 66 -1.43 13.79 2.43
C THR A 66 -1.61 13.32 0.99
N MET A 67 -2.71 12.64 0.71
CA MET A 67 -3.07 12.18 -0.63
C MET A 67 -4.23 12.97 -1.18
N GLY A 68 -4.23 13.20 -2.48
CA GLY A 68 -5.31 13.93 -3.13
C GLY A 68 -5.33 13.77 -4.63
N ILE A 69 -6.33 14.35 -5.26
CA ILE A 69 -6.51 14.37 -6.71
C ILE A 69 -6.50 15.83 -7.16
N GLY A 70 -5.53 16.17 -8.02
CA GLY A 70 -5.32 17.54 -8.43
C GLY A 70 -4.99 18.45 -7.23
N PHE A 71 -5.75 19.51 -7.03
CA PHE A 71 -5.58 20.43 -5.91
C PHE A 71 -6.36 20.03 -4.64
N ILE A 72 -7.16 18.97 -4.71
CA ILE A 72 -8.02 18.55 -3.60
C ILE A 72 -7.26 17.55 -2.73
N LYS A 73 -6.94 17.96 -1.52
CA LYS A 73 -6.34 17.12 -0.48
C LYS A 73 -7.46 16.38 0.26
N ALA A 74 -7.59 15.09 0.00
CA ALA A 74 -8.75 14.31 0.46
C ALA A 74 -8.43 13.38 1.63
N ILE A 75 -7.20 12.82 1.70
CA ILE A 75 -6.79 11.84 2.72
C ILE A 75 -5.60 12.42 3.47
N LYS A 76 -5.76 12.60 4.78
CA LYS A 76 -4.68 13.05 5.67
C LYS A 76 -3.68 11.92 5.91
N PRO A 77 -2.46 12.24 6.39
CA PRO A 77 -1.53 11.22 6.86
C PRO A 77 -2.19 10.25 7.84
N ARG A 78 -1.91 8.96 7.68
CA ARG A 78 -2.42 7.83 8.47
C ARG A 78 -3.94 7.60 8.38
N ASN A 79 -4.61 8.22 7.42
CA ASN A 79 -6.04 8.02 7.19
C ASN A 79 -6.36 7.05 6.04
N LEU A 80 -5.35 6.49 5.39
CA LEU A 80 -5.48 5.34 4.49
C LEU A 80 -4.86 4.11 5.18
N GLY A 81 -5.59 3.02 5.21
CA GLY A 81 -5.12 1.71 5.65
C GLY A 81 -5.29 0.67 4.54
N ILE A 82 -4.25 -0.10 4.28
CA ILE A 82 -4.29 -1.25 3.38
C ILE A 82 -3.84 -2.47 4.17
N SER A 83 -4.76 -3.41 4.38
CA SER A 83 -4.49 -4.67 5.06
C SER A 83 -4.39 -5.79 4.04
N ILE A 84 -3.35 -6.59 4.14
CA ILE A 84 -3.11 -7.76 3.29
C ILE A 84 -2.83 -8.94 4.21
N MET A 85 -3.59 -10.01 4.05
CA MET A 85 -3.40 -11.26 4.77
C MET A 85 -3.30 -12.42 3.79
N ALA A 86 -2.28 -13.24 3.92
CA ALA A 86 -2.14 -14.49 3.19
C ALA A 86 -2.11 -15.65 4.17
N LEU A 87 -3.02 -16.58 4.00
CA LEU A 87 -3.16 -17.80 4.82
C LEU A 87 -2.76 -19.02 4.01
N ASP A 88 -1.77 -19.76 4.49
CA ASP A 88 -1.35 -21.03 3.92
C ASP A 88 -2.29 -22.15 4.36
N CYS A 89 -2.99 -22.75 3.41
CA CYS A 89 -3.91 -23.88 3.61
C CYS A 89 -3.32 -25.22 3.12
N GLY A 90 -2.00 -25.28 2.88
CA GLY A 90 -1.28 -26.46 2.42
C GLY A 90 -1.20 -26.54 0.90
N ASP A 91 -2.28 -26.86 0.22
CA ASP A 91 -2.38 -26.95 -1.24
C ASP A 91 -2.92 -25.69 -1.90
N SER A 92 -3.30 -24.71 -1.10
CA SER A 92 -3.86 -23.43 -1.56
C SER A 92 -3.49 -22.30 -0.61
N ILE A 93 -3.61 -21.06 -1.09
CA ILE A 93 -3.42 -19.85 -0.31
C ILE A 93 -4.69 -19.02 -0.39
N ILE A 94 -5.20 -18.60 0.77
CA ILE A 94 -6.26 -17.62 0.84
C ILE A 94 -5.64 -16.24 1.00
N LEU A 95 -5.94 -15.35 0.05
CA LEU A 95 -5.52 -13.95 0.08
C LEU A 95 -6.73 -13.08 0.43
N TYR A 96 -6.61 -12.36 1.54
CA TYR A 96 -7.57 -11.33 1.93
C TYR A 96 -6.91 -9.97 1.85
N MET A 97 -7.62 -9.01 1.25
CA MET A 97 -7.15 -7.64 1.15
C MET A 97 -8.29 -6.67 1.47
N CYS A 98 -7.97 -5.60 2.19
CA CYS A 98 -8.91 -4.56 2.53
C CYS A 98 -8.24 -3.19 2.42
N ILE A 99 -8.92 -2.23 1.79
CA ILE A 99 -8.58 -0.82 1.86
C ILE A 99 -9.64 -0.11 2.68
N ASP A 100 -9.21 0.66 3.67
CA ASP A 100 -10.03 1.63 4.36
C ASP A 100 -9.42 3.03 4.24
N ALA A 101 -10.27 4.03 4.11
CA ALA A 101 -9.82 5.40 3.98
C ALA A 101 -10.81 6.36 4.63
N ASN A 102 -10.31 7.25 5.48
CA ASN A 102 -11.08 8.39 5.97
C ASN A 102 -10.82 9.58 5.05
N CYS A 103 -11.72 9.76 4.10
CA CYS A 103 -11.62 10.78 3.06
C CYS A 103 -12.56 11.96 3.37
N LYS A 104 -12.12 13.17 3.03
CA LYS A 104 -13.04 14.29 2.90
C LYS A 104 -13.98 14.03 1.72
N LYS A 105 -15.27 14.23 1.92
CA LYS A 105 -16.26 14.09 0.86
C LYS A 105 -16.30 15.34 0.00
N PHE A 106 -16.03 15.15 -1.27
CA PHE A 106 -16.18 16.17 -2.32
C PHE A 106 -16.96 15.56 -3.47
N PRO A 107 -18.19 16.00 -3.75
CA PRO A 107 -19.04 15.39 -4.80
C PRO A 107 -18.36 15.29 -6.16
N SER A 108 -17.47 16.22 -6.47
CA SER A 108 -16.73 16.25 -7.74
C SER A 108 -15.65 15.17 -7.89
N ILE A 109 -15.21 14.56 -6.80
CA ILE A 109 -14.11 13.58 -6.83
C ILE A 109 -14.43 12.25 -6.13
N ASP A 110 -15.59 12.10 -5.51
CA ASP A 110 -15.93 10.89 -4.77
C ASP A 110 -15.87 9.62 -5.63
N SER A 111 -16.37 9.66 -6.85
CA SER A 111 -16.31 8.54 -7.78
C SER A 111 -14.86 8.27 -8.24
N ILE A 112 -14.09 9.32 -8.53
CA ILE A 112 -12.68 9.20 -8.93
C ILE A 112 -11.87 8.60 -7.80
N MET A 113 -12.12 9.01 -6.56
CA MET A 113 -11.46 8.49 -5.37
C MET A 113 -11.75 7.00 -5.18
N THR A 114 -13.01 6.60 -5.28
CA THR A 114 -13.44 5.19 -5.17
C THR A 114 -12.80 4.35 -6.27
N ASP A 115 -12.83 4.81 -7.51
CA ASP A 115 -12.23 4.10 -8.64
C ASP A 115 -10.71 3.97 -8.49
N SER A 116 -10.02 5.01 -8.02
CA SER A 116 -8.58 5.01 -7.80
C SER A 116 -8.16 4.05 -6.68
N LEU A 117 -8.91 3.99 -5.59
CA LEU A 117 -8.66 3.04 -4.50
C LEU A 117 -8.95 1.60 -4.94
N SER A 118 -10.01 1.39 -5.71
CA SER A 118 -10.36 0.07 -6.28
C SER A 118 -9.30 -0.41 -7.27
N ALA A 119 -8.79 0.46 -8.13
CA ALA A 119 -7.71 0.14 -9.07
C ALA A 119 -6.43 -0.26 -8.33
N ARG A 120 -6.12 0.37 -7.22
CA ARG A 120 -4.99 0.01 -6.36
C ARG A 120 -5.14 -1.40 -5.79
N MET A 121 -6.33 -1.75 -5.29
CA MET A 121 -6.62 -3.11 -4.80
C MET A 121 -6.39 -4.16 -5.89
N VAL A 122 -6.92 -3.92 -7.09
CA VAL A 122 -6.75 -4.84 -8.22
C VAL A 122 -5.29 -4.99 -8.61
N ALA A 123 -4.54 -3.89 -8.67
CA ALA A 123 -3.12 -3.91 -9.01
C ALA A 123 -2.29 -4.69 -7.98
N LEU A 124 -2.52 -4.44 -6.68
CA LEU A 124 -1.85 -5.17 -5.60
C LEU A 124 -2.19 -6.66 -5.62
N LYS A 125 -3.47 -7.00 -5.77
CA LYS A 125 -3.90 -8.40 -5.88
C LYS A 125 -3.20 -9.11 -7.05
N ASN A 126 -3.23 -8.51 -8.22
CA ASN A 126 -2.62 -9.11 -9.41
C ASN A 126 -1.12 -9.31 -9.24
N TRP A 127 -0.43 -8.33 -8.64
CA TRP A 127 1.00 -8.45 -8.36
C TRP A 127 1.29 -9.57 -7.36
N ILE A 128 0.58 -9.64 -6.24
CA ILE A 128 0.79 -10.65 -5.21
C ILE A 128 0.54 -12.06 -5.76
N VAL A 129 -0.52 -12.26 -6.55
CA VAL A 129 -0.84 -13.57 -7.14
C VAL A 129 0.28 -14.07 -8.05
N THR A 130 1.06 -13.19 -8.68
CA THR A 130 2.21 -13.61 -9.49
C THR A 130 3.38 -14.19 -8.68
N MET A 131 3.37 -14.02 -7.35
CA MET A 131 4.43 -14.50 -6.45
C MET A 131 4.19 -15.93 -5.96
N PHE A 132 3.02 -16.46 -6.20
CA PHE A 132 2.63 -17.82 -5.87
C PHE A 132 2.41 -18.66 -7.12
#